data_c1729fe169e0032c3fd39371093d8c38
#
_entry.id   c1729fe169e0032c3fd39371093d8c38
#
_cell.length_a   1.000
_cell.length_b   1.000
_cell.length_c   1.000
_cell.angle_alpha   90.00
_cell.angle_beta   90.00
_cell.angle_gamma   90.00
#
_symmetry.space_group_name_H-M   'P 1'
#
loop_
_entity.id
_entity.type
_entity.pdbx_description
1 polymer ?
#
loop_
_entity_poly.entity_id
_entity_poly.type
_entity_poly.pdbx_seq_one_letter_code
_entity_poly.pdbx_strand_id
1 'polypeptide(L)'
;TLSSSSAASDVYKRQLLELGHRYNFWFTIKGFVLNRLQVALLNEAFKLVEDGIVSGADLDKTIKHGLGLRWAIMGPMETIDLNAPGGIRDYLERFGPAFEAIAKEQSSIRPWDTNRYIKMEEERRKVMPINDLGERARWRDRRLMALTRHKEESDKHYGK
;
A
#
# COMPACT_ATOMS: atom_id res chain seq x y z
N THR A 1 -22.22 -14.23 17.95
CA THR A 1 -21.27 -13.13 18.06
C THR A 1 -20.22 -13.25 16.96
N LEU A 2 -20.40 -12.54 15.86
CA LEU A 2 -19.42 -12.43 14.78
C LEU A 2 -18.13 -11.82 15.34
N SER A 3 -17.01 -12.49 15.11
CA SER A 3 -15.70 -12.02 15.59
C SER A 3 -15.36 -10.67 14.96
N SER A 4 -14.69 -9.78 15.71
CA SER A 4 -14.29 -8.44 15.27
C SER A 4 -13.42 -8.43 13.98
N SER A 5 -12.81 -9.56 13.63
CA SER A 5 -12.06 -9.73 12.38
C SER A 5 -12.96 -9.86 11.15
N SER A 6 -14.20 -10.37 11.33
CA SER A 6 -15.17 -10.45 10.23
C SER A 6 -15.72 -9.08 9.89
N ALA A 7 -15.96 -8.21 10.88
CA ALA A 7 -16.49 -6.88 10.67
C ALA A 7 -15.55 -5.96 9.88
N ALA A 8 -14.23 -5.99 10.18
CA ALA A 8 -13.23 -5.21 9.43
C ALA A 8 -13.04 -5.76 8.00
N SER A 9 -13.08 -7.09 7.85
CA SER A 9 -13.10 -7.75 6.53
C SER A 9 -14.35 -7.38 5.75
N ASP A 10 -15.49 -7.25 6.42
CA ASP A 10 -16.77 -6.91 5.77
C ASP A 10 -16.86 -5.42 5.42
N VAL A 11 -16.29 -4.52 6.23
CA VAL A 11 -16.13 -3.09 5.89
C VAL A 11 -15.20 -2.94 4.66
N TYR A 12 -14.08 -3.65 4.66
CA TYR A 12 -13.15 -3.63 3.52
C TYR A 12 -13.78 -4.22 2.25
N LYS A 13 -14.52 -5.33 2.38
CA LYS A 13 -15.28 -5.92 1.27
C LYS A 13 -16.38 -4.99 0.77
N ARG A 14 -17.10 -4.31 1.68
CA ARG A 14 -18.13 -3.35 1.31
C ARG A 14 -17.55 -2.15 0.57
N GLN A 15 -16.44 -1.60 1.04
CA GLN A 15 -15.71 -0.54 0.33
C GLN A 15 -15.24 -0.99 -1.06
N LEU A 16 -14.72 -2.21 -1.18
CA LEU A 16 -14.36 -2.78 -2.48
C LEU A 16 -15.58 -2.98 -3.38
N LEU A 17 -16.73 -3.42 -2.84
CA LEU A 17 -17.97 -3.57 -3.59
C LEU A 17 -18.56 -2.23 -4.01
N GLU A 18 -18.57 -1.23 -3.15
CA GLU A 18 -19.04 0.13 -3.48
C GLU A 18 -18.16 0.78 -4.56
N LEU A 19 -16.85 0.59 -4.48
CA LEU A 19 -15.92 0.98 -5.55
C LEU A 19 -16.18 0.15 -6.83
N GLY A 20 -16.41 -1.15 -6.72
CA GLY A 20 -16.66 -2.04 -7.84
C GLY A 20 -17.97 -1.77 -8.58
N HIS A 21 -19.03 -1.36 -7.87
CA HIS A 21 -20.29 -0.97 -8.51
C HIS A 21 -20.22 0.36 -9.28
N ARG A 22 -19.30 1.23 -8.95
CA ARG A 22 -19.05 2.47 -9.70
C ARG A 22 -18.24 2.25 -10.98
N TYR A 23 -17.47 1.16 -11.06
CA TYR A 23 -16.56 0.90 -12.18
C TYR A 23 -16.65 -0.56 -12.59
N ASN A 24 -17.38 -0.90 -13.63
CA ASN A 24 -17.47 -2.23 -14.25
C ASN A 24 -16.11 -2.83 -14.73
N PHE A 25 -15.00 -2.22 -14.35
CA PHE A 25 -13.64 -2.55 -14.80
C PHE A 25 -12.96 -3.67 -13.99
N TRP A 26 -13.54 -4.10 -12.88
CA TRP A 26 -12.89 -4.98 -11.90
C TRP A 26 -12.70 -6.43 -12.32
N PHE A 27 -13.45 -6.87 -13.34
CA PHE A 27 -13.50 -8.30 -13.71
C PHE A 27 -12.62 -8.70 -14.89
N THR A 28 -11.94 -7.76 -15.56
CA THR A 28 -11.27 -8.02 -16.83
C THR A 28 -9.76 -8.27 -16.73
N ILE A 29 -9.12 -7.96 -15.60
CA ILE A 29 -7.69 -8.17 -15.41
C ILE A 29 -7.37 -9.08 -14.23
N LYS A 30 -6.43 -10.02 -14.43
CA LYS A 30 -5.95 -10.91 -13.36
C LYS A 30 -5.40 -10.09 -12.18
N GLY A 31 -5.94 -10.34 -10.98
CA GLY A 31 -5.47 -9.73 -9.73
C GLY A 31 -6.12 -8.39 -9.39
N PHE A 32 -7.05 -7.87 -10.17
CA PHE A 32 -7.69 -6.57 -9.98
C PHE A 32 -6.68 -5.41 -9.83
N VAL A 33 -7.13 -4.17 -9.93
CA VAL A 33 -6.26 -2.98 -9.86
C VAL A 33 -5.49 -2.92 -8.53
N LEU A 34 -6.20 -3.11 -7.40
CA LEU A 34 -5.59 -3.02 -6.06
C LEU A 34 -4.46 -4.03 -5.88
N ASN A 35 -4.71 -5.32 -6.19
CA ASN A 35 -3.70 -6.36 -6.02
C ASN A 35 -2.52 -6.17 -6.97
N ARG A 36 -2.75 -5.68 -8.17
CA ARG A 36 -1.67 -5.39 -9.12
C ARG A 36 -0.74 -4.29 -8.59
N LEU A 37 -1.31 -3.20 -8.07
CA LEU A 37 -0.52 -2.12 -7.46
C LEU A 37 0.24 -2.62 -6.22
N GLN A 38 -0.42 -3.42 -5.38
CA GLN A 38 0.22 -4.01 -4.20
C GLN A 38 1.38 -4.95 -4.59
N VAL A 39 1.18 -5.81 -5.60
CA VAL A 39 2.23 -6.72 -6.09
C VAL A 39 3.40 -5.94 -6.69
N ALA A 40 3.15 -4.88 -7.45
CA ALA A 40 4.21 -4.03 -8.00
C ALA A 40 5.07 -3.42 -6.87
N LEU A 41 4.43 -2.88 -5.84
CA LEU A 41 5.12 -2.34 -4.67
C LEU A 41 5.91 -3.42 -3.92
N LEU A 42 5.32 -4.59 -3.69
CA LEU A 42 5.98 -5.68 -2.95
C LEU A 42 7.14 -6.30 -3.74
N ASN A 43 7.06 -6.40 -5.06
CA ASN A 43 8.17 -6.85 -5.88
C ASN A 43 9.42 -6.00 -5.68
N GLU A 44 9.26 -4.68 -5.68
CA GLU A 44 10.36 -3.77 -5.43
C GLU A 44 10.81 -3.80 -3.97
N ALA A 45 9.88 -3.81 -3.03
CA ALA A 45 10.16 -3.89 -1.60
C ALA A 45 11.04 -5.12 -1.26
N PHE A 46 10.70 -6.29 -1.80
CA PHE A 46 11.47 -7.51 -1.61
C PHE A 46 12.87 -7.43 -2.21
N LYS A 47 13.03 -6.84 -3.40
CA LYS A 47 14.35 -6.65 -4.01
C LYS A 47 15.24 -5.78 -3.14
N LEU A 48 14.75 -4.63 -2.71
CA LEU A 48 15.52 -3.68 -1.90
C LEU A 48 15.98 -4.30 -0.57
N VAL A 49 15.13 -5.10 0.08
CA VAL A 49 15.51 -5.79 1.32
C VAL A 49 16.47 -6.94 1.05
N GLU A 50 16.25 -7.75 0.02
CA GLU A 50 17.12 -8.88 -0.34
C GLU A 50 18.52 -8.42 -0.76
N ASP A 51 18.59 -7.30 -1.48
CA ASP A 51 19.87 -6.69 -1.91
C ASP A 51 20.57 -5.92 -0.77
N GLY A 52 19.99 -5.87 0.42
CA GLY A 52 20.57 -5.22 1.59
C GLY A 52 20.55 -3.69 1.53
N ILE A 53 19.80 -3.09 0.61
CA ILE A 53 19.70 -1.63 0.45
C ILE A 53 18.98 -1.02 1.65
N VAL A 54 17.96 -1.72 2.19
CA VAL A 54 17.16 -1.26 3.31
C VAL A 54 16.72 -2.45 4.18
N SER A 55 16.58 -2.23 5.49
CA SER A 55 15.96 -3.22 6.36
C SER A 55 14.45 -3.30 6.12
N GLY A 56 13.82 -4.46 6.36
CA GLY A 56 12.36 -4.57 6.29
C GLY A 56 11.63 -3.58 7.21
N ALA A 57 12.20 -3.29 8.38
CA ALA A 57 11.65 -2.33 9.33
C ALA A 57 11.71 -0.88 8.80
N ASP A 58 12.79 -0.48 8.16
CA ASP A 58 12.93 0.86 7.61
C ASP A 58 12.16 1.04 6.30
N LEU A 59 12.02 -0.02 5.51
CA LEU A 59 11.11 -0.05 4.38
C LEU A 59 9.66 0.19 4.83
N ASP A 60 9.19 -0.51 5.88
CA ASP A 60 7.87 -0.30 6.47
C ASP A 60 7.68 1.16 6.91
N LYS A 61 8.70 1.78 7.53
CA LYS A 61 8.66 3.20 7.93
C LYS A 61 8.58 4.12 6.71
N THR A 62 9.37 3.85 5.68
CA THR A 62 9.40 4.64 4.44
C THR A 62 8.02 4.67 3.77
N ILE A 63 7.39 3.51 3.63
CA ILE A 63 6.04 3.44 3.08
C ILE A 63 5.01 4.11 4.01
N LYS A 64 5.03 3.76 5.29
CA LYS A 64 4.05 4.26 6.27
C LYS A 64 4.06 5.77 6.43
N HIS A 65 5.24 6.39 6.49
CA HIS A 65 5.41 7.82 6.74
C HIS A 65 5.65 8.64 5.47
N GLY A 66 5.95 8.00 4.36
CA GLY A 66 6.09 8.62 3.04
C GLY A 66 4.84 8.49 2.19
N LEU A 67 4.79 7.46 1.34
CA LEU A 67 3.72 7.26 0.37
C LEU A 67 2.36 7.05 1.03
N GLY A 68 2.29 6.18 2.05
CA GLY A 68 1.05 5.79 2.70
C GLY A 68 0.35 6.95 3.41
N LEU A 69 1.11 7.91 3.95
CA LEU A 69 0.52 9.10 4.58
C LEU A 69 -0.24 9.96 3.55
N ARG A 70 0.35 10.20 2.39
CA ARG A 70 -0.29 10.97 1.32
C ARG A 70 -1.45 10.18 0.69
N TRP A 71 -1.23 8.90 0.42
CA TRP A 71 -2.25 8.04 -0.19
C TRP A 71 -3.42 7.73 0.74
N ALA A 72 -3.33 8.09 2.01
CA ALA A 72 -4.47 8.04 2.91
C ALA A 72 -5.55 9.07 2.55
N ILE A 73 -5.20 10.18 1.89
CA ILE A 73 -6.11 11.28 1.53
C ILE A 73 -6.24 11.54 0.03
N MET A 74 -5.23 11.19 -0.77
CA MET A 74 -5.23 11.40 -2.23
C MET A 74 -4.64 10.20 -2.95
N GLY A 75 -5.02 9.97 -4.20
CA GLY A 75 -4.46 8.90 -5.02
C GLY A 75 -3.07 9.25 -5.60
N PRO A 76 -2.38 8.28 -6.23
CA PRO A 76 -1.07 8.53 -6.82
C PRO A 76 -1.09 9.55 -7.97
N MET A 77 -2.15 9.61 -8.77
CA MET A 77 -2.27 10.57 -9.88
C MET A 77 -2.42 11.99 -9.36
N GLU A 78 -3.29 12.21 -8.38
CA GLU A 78 -3.44 13.50 -7.71
C GLU A 78 -2.15 13.90 -6.98
N THR A 79 -1.46 12.95 -6.36
CA THR A 79 -0.17 13.21 -5.71
C THR A 79 0.86 13.77 -6.71
N ILE A 80 1.00 13.20 -7.89
CA ILE A 80 1.98 13.69 -8.88
C ILE A 80 1.52 15.02 -9.52
N ASP A 81 0.22 15.21 -9.68
CA ASP A 81 -0.34 16.46 -10.20
C ASP A 81 -0.04 17.65 -9.28
N LEU A 82 -0.14 17.43 -7.97
CA LEU A 82 0.16 18.47 -6.95
C LEU A 82 1.66 18.65 -6.66
N ASN A 83 2.53 17.76 -7.15
CA ASN A 83 3.97 17.81 -6.89
C ASN A 83 4.77 18.66 -7.91
N ALA A 84 4.11 19.23 -8.91
CA ALA A 84 4.76 20.13 -9.86
C ALA A 84 3.86 21.33 -10.17
N PRO A 85 4.43 22.55 -10.32
CA PRO A 85 3.63 23.77 -10.57
C PRO A 85 2.76 23.73 -11.83
N GLY A 86 3.19 22.99 -12.85
CA GLY A 86 2.45 22.77 -14.10
C GLY A 86 1.66 21.46 -14.13
N GLY A 87 1.43 20.82 -12.96
CA GLY A 87 0.67 19.58 -12.85
C GLY A 87 1.40 18.36 -13.40
N ILE A 88 0.61 17.33 -13.74
CA ILE A 88 1.14 16.02 -14.19
C ILE A 88 2.06 16.12 -15.42
N ARG A 89 1.79 17.06 -16.33
CA ARG A 89 2.65 17.24 -17.52
C ARG A 89 4.04 17.71 -17.11
N ASP A 90 4.12 18.76 -16.31
CA ASP A 90 5.36 19.32 -15.80
C ASP A 90 6.12 18.29 -14.94
N TYR A 91 5.37 17.51 -14.14
CA TYR A 91 5.94 16.42 -13.38
C TYR A 91 6.61 15.36 -14.26
N LEU A 92 5.94 14.92 -15.32
CA LEU A 92 6.48 13.93 -16.26
C LEU A 92 7.66 14.45 -17.05
N GLU A 93 7.65 15.72 -17.45
CA GLU A 93 8.79 16.37 -18.16
C GLU A 93 10.03 16.42 -17.26
N ARG A 94 9.87 16.72 -15.97
CA ARG A 94 10.98 16.83 -15.00
C ARG A 94 11.53 15.50 -14.57
N PHE A 95 10.67 14.54 -14.24
CA PHE A 95 11.04 13.32 -13.57
C PHE A 95 10.94 12.06 -14.44
N GLY A 96 10.22 12.15 -15.58
CA GLY A 96 9.95 11.00 -16.45
C GLY A 96 11.20 10.24 -16.87
N PRO A 97 12.27 10.88 -17.38
CA PRO A 97 13.47 10.17 -17.79
C PRO A 97 14.16 9.39 -16.65
N ALA A 98 14.20 9.97 -15.44
CA ALA A 98 14.77 9.29 -14.28
C ALA A 98 13.89 8.11 -13.83
N PHE A 99 12.57 8.28 -13.82
CA PHE A 99 11.65 7.21 -13.45
C PHE A 99 11.59 6.09 -14.50
N GLU A 100 11.76 6.41 -15.78
CA GLU A 100 11.90 5.39 -16.81
C GLU A 100 13.16 4.53 -16.61
N ALA A 101 14.28 5.13 -16.22
CA ALA A 101 15.49 4.40 -15.88
C ALA A 101 15.25 3.46 -14.68
N ILE A 102 14.64 3.96 -13.60
CA ILE A 102 14.26 3.15 -12.44
C ILE A 102 13.32 2.00 -12.84
N ALA A 103 12.29 2.29 -13.65
CA ALA A 103 11.33 1.28 -14.10
C ALA A 103 12.00 0.16 -14.91
N LYS A 104 13.05 0.46 -15.70
CA LYS A 104 13.85 -0.55 -16.39
C LYS A 104 14.59 -1.46 -15.41
N GLU A 105 15.20 -0.91 -14.36
CA GLU A 105 15.83 -1.71 -13.30
C GLU A 105 14.82 -2.58 -12.54
N GLN A 106 13.61 -2.07 -12.34
CA GLN A 106 12.52 -2.77 -11.68
C GLN A 106 11.89 -3.89 -12.51
N SER A 107 12.17 -3.99 -13.82
CA SER A 107 11.51 -4.91 -14.74
C SER A 107 11.74 -6.39 -14.45
N SER A 108 12.82 -6.74 -13.74
CA SER A 108 13.12 -8.11 -13.35
C SER A 108 12.19 -8.60 -12.24
N ILE A 109 11.62 -9.80 -12.40
CA ILE A 109 10.78 -10.42 -11.37
C ILE A 109 11.58 -11.48 -10.65
N ARG A 110 11.60 -11.43 -9.31
CA ARG A 110 12.16 -12.49 -8.47
C ARG A 110 11.06 -13.44 -7.99
N PRO A 111 11.34 -14.75 -7.89
CA PRO A 111 10.36 -15.70 -7.38
C PRO A 111 9.94 -15.36 -5.95
N TRP A 112 8.66 -15.48 -5.66
CA TRP A 112 8.10 -15.36 -4.31
C TRP A 112 8.25 -16.72 -3.59
N ASP A 113 9.48 -17.03 -3.22
CA ASP A 113 9.86 -18.28 -2.56
C ASP A 113 10.08 -18.00 -1.06
N THR A 114 9.43 -18.77 -0.21
CA THR A 114 9.54 -18.64 1.25
C THR A 114 10.98 -18.74 1.75
N ASN A 115 11.81 -19.58 1.11
CA ASN A 115 13.21 -19.77 1.51
C ASN A 115 14.07 -18.50 1.27
N ARG A 116 13.72 -17.66 0.31
CA ARG A 116 14.44 -16.41 0.04
C ARG A 116 14.20 -15.36 1.13
N TYR A 117 13.09 -15.44 1.83
CA TYR A 117 12.65 -14.40 2.77
C TYR A 117 12.71 -14.84 4.23
N ILE A 118 13.40 -15.96 4.54
CA ILE A 118 13.56 -16.48 5.90
C ILE A 118 14.12 -15.41 6.86
N LYS A 119 15.17 -14.70 6.48
CA LYS A 119 15.76 -13.65 7.31
C LYS A 119 14.78 -12.54 7.64
N MET A 120 13.98 -12.12 6.65
CA MET A 120 12.95 -11.11 6.84
C MET A 120 11.87 -11.61 7.82
N GLU A 121 11.45 -12.86 7.70
CA GLU A 121 10.51 -13.47 8.62
C GLU A 121 11.08 -13.53 10.04
N GLU A 122 12.31 -13.99 10.22
CA GLU A 122 12.99 -14.04 11.52
C GLU A 122 13.06 -12.66 12.18
N GLU A 123 13.44 -11.63 11.44
CA GLU A 123 13.45 -10.24 11.91
C GLU A 123 12.05 -9.77 12.33
N ARG A 124 11.04 -10.09 11.53
CA ARG A 124 9.64 -9.80 11.87
C ARG A 124 9.17 -10.54 13.11
N ARG A 125 9.58 -11.81 13.29
CA ARG A 125 9.21 -12.62 14.47
C ARG A 125 9.86 -12.10 15.76
N LYS A 126 11.06 -11.54 15.71
CA LYS A 126 11.70 -10.86 16.87
C LYS A 126 10.88 -9.67 17.39
N VAL A 127 10.26 -8.92 16.48
CA VAL A 127 9.44 -7.74 16.81
C VAL A 127 7.98 -8.10 17.09
N MET A 128 7.48 -9.13 16.43
CA MET A 128 6.08 -9.58 16.48
C MET A 128 6.02 -11.11 16.48
N PRO A 129 5.99 -11.73 17.67
CA PRO A 129 5.80 -13.17 17.79
C PRO A 129 4.53 -13.65 17.07
N ILE A 130 4.57 -14.87 16.55
CA ILE A 130 3.45 -15.41 15.77
C ILE A 130 2.15 -15.48 16.58
N ASN A 131 2.25 -15.75 17.88
CA ASN A 131 1.10 -15.82 18.78
C ASN A 131 0.41 -14.47 19.00
N ASP A 132 1.12 -13.37 18.78
CA ASP A 132 0.61 -12.00 18.99
C ASP A 132 -0.06 -11.42 17.72
N LEU A 133 0.03 -12.14 16.58
CA LEU A 133 -0.54 -11.68 15.31
C LEU A 133 -2.04 -11.40 15.40
N GLY A 134 -2.79 -12.21 16.14
CA GLY A 134 -4.23 -12.02 16.33
C GLY A 134 -4.58 -10.72 17.07
N GLU A 135 -3.84 -10.41 18.14
CA GLU A 135 -4.00 -9.16 18.87
C GLU A 135 -3.58 -7.96 18.02
N ARG A 136 -2.46 -8.09 17.31
CA ARG A 136 -1.98 -7.04 16.40
C ARG A 136 -2.95 -6.77 15.25
N ALA A 137 -3.62 -7.80 14.73
CA ALA A 137 -4.67 -7.63 13.73
C ALA A 137 -5.85 -6.81 14.28
N ARG A 138 -6.33 -7.12 15.50
CA ARG A 138 -7.38 -6.33 16.17
C ARG A 138 -6.94 -4.89 16.42
N TRP A 139 -5.69 -4.66 16.80
CA TRP A 139 -5.14 -3.30 16.93
C TRP A 139 -5.17 -2.56 15.58
N ARG A 140 -4.72 -3.21 14.49
CA ARG A 140 -4.78 -2.65 13.13
C ARG A 140 -6.20 -2.24 12.76
N ASP A 141 -7.17 -3.11 12.99
CA ASP A 141 -8.57 -2.88 12.61
C ASP A 141 -9.16 -1.68 13.35
N ARG A 142 -8.88 -1.55 14.65
CA ARG A 142 -9.28 -0.36 15.42
C ARG A 142 -8.64 0.92 14.88
N ARG A 143 -7.36 0.88 14.48
CA ARG A 143 -6.66 2.04 13.90
C ARG A 143 -7.25 2.44 12.55
N LEU A 144 -7.57 1.47 11.70
CA LEU A 144 -8.21 1.72 10.40
C LEU A 144 -9.60 2.33 10.57
N MET A 145 -10.41 1.83 11.49
CA MET A 145 -11.73 2.41 11.80
C MET A 145 -11.61 3.86 12.28
N ALA A 146 -10.65 4.16 13.15
CA ALA A 146 -10.41 5.52 13.64
C ALA A 146 -9.96 6.45 12.49
N LEU A 147 -9.08 5.99 11.60
CA LEU A 147 -8.65 6.75 10.44
C LEU A 147 -9.81 7.02 9.47
N THR A 148 -10.65 6.02 9.21
CA THR A 148 -11.83 6.17 8.35
C THR A 148 -12.77 7.25 8.89
N ARG A 149 -13.07 7.21 10.19
CA ARG A 149 -13.90 8.24 10.83
C ARG A 149 -13.27 9.63 10.71
N HIS A 150 -11.98 9.74 11.00
CA HIS A 150 -11.26 11.01 10.86
C HIS A 150 -11.34 11.56 9.42
N LYS A 151 -11.18 10.71 8.41
CA LYS A 151 -11.33 11.11 6.99
C LYS A 151 -12.72 11.63 6.69
N GLU A 152 -13.78 10.91 7.11
CA GLU A 152 -15.16 11.33 6.92
C GLU A 152 -15.47 12.68 7.59
N GLU A 153 -14.92 12.92 8.78
CA GLU A 153 -15.06 14.20 9.50
C GLU A 153 -14.28 15.31 8.79
N SER A 154 -13.07 15.03 8.35
CA SER A 154 -12.22 15.98 7.60
C SER A 154 -12.85 16.36 6.25
N ASP A 155 -13.39 15.39 5.52
CA ASP A 155 -14.07 15.62 4.24
C ASP A 155 -15.28 16.56 4.38
N LYS A 156 -16.00 16.51 5.51
CA LYS A 156 -17.10 17.43 5.80
C LYS A 156 -16.63 18.86 6.10
N HIS A 157 -15.43 19.00 6.67
CA HIS A 157 -14.90 20.29 7.12
C HIS A 157 -14.06 20.99 6.06
N TYR A 158 -13.23 20.24 5.35
CA TYR A 158 -12.27 20.77 4.36
C TYR A 158 -12.66 20.50 2.90
N GLY A 159 -13.71 19.71 2.66
CA GLY A 159 -14.05 19.17 1.35
C GLY A 159 -13.29 17.88 1.01
N LYS A 160 -13.69 17.29 -0.11
CA LYS A 160 -13.03 16.09 -0.67
C LYS A 160 -11.95 16.49 -1.64
#